data_a219e24de5b259914c8a4986a2384777
#
_entry.id   a219e24de5b259914c8a4986a2384777
#
_cell.length_a   1.000
_cell.length_b   1.000
_cell.length_c   1.000
_cell.angle_alpha   90.00
_cell.angle_beta   90.00
_cell.angle_gamma   90.00
#
_symmetry.space_group_name_H-M   'P 1'
#
loop_
_entity.id
_entity.type
_entity.pdbx_description
1 polymer ?
#
loop_
_entity_poly.entity_id
_entity_poly.type
_entity_poly.pdbx_seq_one_letter_code
_entity_poly.pdbx_strand_id
1 'polypeptide(L)'
;MLKEKLGLNFDFHQASPPLIGLDISSSAVKMVELAESGRGVYRLERYVIEPLPKDAVTDGNITNLDATADTVKRAYKKLGSRIKNVAMALPVAMVITKKIILPGNQREEDMEIQVEAEANQYIPFAMDEVNLDFQIIGPAPNSAEEVEVLIAASRKEKVEDRVAVAKTAGQIGRAHV
;
A
#
# COMPACT_ATOMS: atom_id res chain seq x y z
N MET A 1 -10.78 -14.74 -2.44
CA MET A 1 -10.18 -14.53 -3.76
C MET A 1 -9.49 -13.18 -3.94
N LEU A 2 -10.02 -12.07 -3.39
CA LEU A 2 -9.31 -10.75 -3.44
C LEU A 2 -7.99 -10.78 -2.67
N LYS A 3 -7.96 -11.36 -1.46
CA LYS A 3 -6.74 -11.47 -0.62
C LYS A 3 -5.60 -12.26 -1.24
N GLU A 4 -5.93 -13.32 -2.01
CA GLU A 4 -4.90 -14.10 -2.71
C GLU A 4 -4.26 -13.33 -3.88
N LYS A 5 -5.03 -12.49 -4.56
CA LYS A 5 -4.51 -11.68 -5.67
C LYS A 5 -3.63 -10.52 -5.21
N LEU A 6 -3.85 -10.00 -4.00
CA LEU A 6 -3.07 -8.88 -3.44
C LEU A 6 -1.93 -9.33 -2.51
N GLY A 7 -1.88 -10.63 -2.13
CA GLY A 7 -0.86 -11.14 -1.22
C GLY A 7 -0.95 -10.56 0.20
N LEU A 8 -2.13 -10.10 0.62
CA LEU A 8 -2.40 -9.44 1.89
C LEU A 8 -2.94 -10.44 2.92
N ASN A 9 -2.09 -11.34 3.42
CA ASN A 9 -2.36 -12.04 4.66
C ASN A 9 -1.77 -11.24 5.82
N PHE A 10 -2.59 -10.45 6.49
CA PHE A 10 -2.27 -9.89 7.79
C PHE A 10 -2.58 -10.91 8.90
N ASP A 11 -1.77 -11.95 8.99
CA ASP A 11 -1.70 -12.75 10.20
C ASP A 11 -0.79 -12.01 11.21
N PHE A 12 -1.39 -11.24 12.10
CA PHE A 12 -0.70 -10.47 13.14
C PHE A 12 0.06 -11.35 14.16
N HIS A 13 0.08 -12.67 13.97
CA HIS A 13 0.71 -13.64 14.88
C HIS A 13 1.95 -14.33 14.30
N GLN A 14 2.24 -14.19 13.01
CA GLN A 14 3.53 -14.59 12.46
C GLN A 14 4.43 -13.37 12.35
N ALA A 15 5.66 -13.48 12.82
CA ALA A 15 6.66 -12.43 12.63
C ALA A 15 6.73 -12.07 11.14
N SER A 16 6.18 -10.92 10.78
CA SER A 16 6.19 -10.44 9.40
C SER A 16 7.65 -10.37 8.93
N PRO A 17 7.94 -10.80 7.70
CA PRO A 17 9.31 -10.69 7.19
C PRO A 17 9.77 -9.24 7.28
N PRO A 18 11.05 -9.00 7.58
CA PRO A 18 11.56 -7.64 7.72
C PRO A 18 11.35 -6.88 6.40
N LEU A 19 10.90 -5.63 6.53
CA LEU A 19 10.54 -4.76 5.42
C LEU A 19 11.33 -3.45 5.49
N ILE A 20 11.63 -2.88 4.32
CA ILE A 20 12.06 -1.49 4.18
C ILE A 20 10.84 -0.66 3.81
N GLY A 21 10.56 0.40 4.56
CA GLY A 21 9.62 1.43 4.12
C GLY A 21 10.22 2.21 2.96
N LEU A 22 9.53 2.30 1.83
CA LEU A 22 9.94 3.05 0.65
C LEU A 22 8.88 4.11 0.31
N ASP A 23 9.26 5.37 0.40
CA ASP A 23 8.47 6.51 -0.03
C ASP A 23 9.07 7.13 -1.30
N ILE A 24 8.23 7.32 -2.31
CA ILE A 24 8.55 7.99 -3.56
C ILE A 24 7.70 9.25 -3.65
N SER A 25 8.31 10.40 -3.33
CA SER A 25 7.69 11.72 -3.44
C SER A 25 8.12 12.44 -4.73
N SER A 26 7.63 13.65 -4.97
CA SER A 26 7.99 14.43 -6.17
C SER A 26 9.46 14.86 -6.23
N SER A 27 10.15 14.93 -5.09
CA SER A 27 11.51 15.48 -5.00
C SER A 27 12.57 14.47 -4.54
N ALA A 28 12.16 13.38 -3.90
CA ALA A 28 13.10 12.43 -3.31
C ALA A 28 12.50 11.04 -3.15
N VAL A 29 13.38 10.05 -3.16
CA VAL A 29 13.14 8.71 -2.65
C VAL A 29 13.64 8.67 -1.20
N LYS A 30 12.83 8.14 -0.30
CA LYS A 30 13.19 7.92 1.10
C LYS A 30 13.05 6.45 1.45
N MET A 31 14.00 5.92 2.20
CA MET A 31 13.92 4.56 2.72
C MET A 31 14.22 4.54 4.20
N VAL A 32 13.52 3.66 4.91
CA VAL A 32 13.76 3.38 6.32
C VAL A 32 13.79 1.88 6.57
N GLU A 33 14.69 1.46 7.44
CA GLU A 33 14.76 0.11 8.00
C GLU A 33 14.52 0.22 9.50
N LEU A 34 13.53 -0.50 9.99
CA LEU A 34 13.16 -0.54 11.40
C LEU A 34 13.40 -1.94 11.97
N ALA A 35 13.89 -2.01 13.20
CA ALA A 35 13.92 -3.24 13.98
C ALA A 35 12.92 -3.15 15.13
N GLU A 36 12.18 -4.22 15.37
CA GLU A 36 11.33 -4.34 16.53
C GLU A 36 12.22 -4.64 17.75
N SER A 37 12.16 -3.78 18.77
CA SER A 37 12.91 -3.91 20.03
C SER A 37 12.04 -4.30 21.22
N GLY A 38 10.76 -4.61 21.00
CA GLY A 38 9.76 -5.04 21.97
C GLY A 38 8.39 -4.98 21.33
N ARG A 39 7.35 -5.53 21.97
CA ARG A 39 6.00 -5.53 21.39
C ARG A 39 5.55 -4.12 21.05
N GLY A 40 5.48 -3.83 19.72
CA GLY A 40 5.04 -2.54 19.20
C GLY A 40 6.06 -1.39 19.35
N VAL A 41 7.29 -1.68 19.81
CA VAL A 41 8.37 -0.68 19.90
C VAL A 41 9.34 -0.90 18.77
N TYR A 42 9.52 0.12 17.94
CA TYR A 42 10.43 0.08 16.79
C TYR A 42 11.61 1.02 16.99
N ARG A 43 12.77 0.56 16.56
CA ARG A 43 14.02 1.32 16.52
C ARG A 43 14.41 1.57 15.07
N LEU A 44 14.78 2.80 14.76
CA LEU A 44 15.35 3.14 13.45
C LEU A 44 16.76 2.54 13.34
N GLU A 45 16.95 1.63 12.38
CA GLU A 45 18.25 1.02 12.10
C GLU A 45 19.01 1.79 11.03
N ARG A 46 18.32 2.12 9.94
CA ARG A 46 18.91 2.83 8.80
C ARG A 46 17.87 3.72 8.14
N TYR A 47 18.36 4.79 7.54
CA TYR A 47 17.56 5.61 6.65
C TYR A 47 18.40 6.23 5.56
N VAL A 48 17.76 6.63 4.47
CA VAL A 48 18.37 7.37 3.36
C VAL A 48 17.33 8.27 2.72
N ILE A 49 17.81 9.41 2.23
CA ILE A 49 17.04 10.32 1.37
C ILE A 49 17.89 10.54 0.12
N GLU A 50 17.35 10.22 -1.04
CA GLU A 50 17.99 10.37 -2.33
C GLU A 50 17.18 11.30 -3.22
N PRO A 51 17.75 12.41 -3.69
CA PRO A 51 17.04 13.33 -4.57
C PRO A 51 16.63 12.66 -5.89
N LEU A 52 15.40 12.93 -6.32
CA LEU A 52 14.90 12.56 -7.64
C LEU A 52 15.32 13.61 -8.68
N PRO A 53 15.57 13.20 -9.94
CA PRO A 53 15.64 14.14 -11.03
C PRO A 53 14.34 14.93 -11.17
N LYS A 54 14.46 16.17 -11.65
CA LYS A 54 13.29 17.01 -11.90
C LYS A 54 12.32 16.31 -12.84
N ASP A 55 11.05 16.43 -12.56
CA ASP A 55 9.94 15.88 -13.37
C ASP A 55 9.92 14.34 -13.49
N ALA A 56 10.70 13.61 -12.70
CA ALA A 56 10.62 12.14 -12.66
C ALA A 56 9.34 11.64 -11.98
N VAL A 57 8.78 12.43 -11.05
CA VAL A 57 7.48 12.23 -10.42
C VAL A 57 6.76 13.57 -10.35
N THR A 58 5.58 13.64 -10.95
CA THR A 58 4.74 14.85 -11.00
C THR A 58 3.36 14.55 -10.44
N ASP A 59 2.90 15.34 -9.48
CA ASP A 59 1.61 15.16 -8.80
C ASP A 59 1.39 13.72 -8.30
N GLY A 60 2.47 13.11 -7.78
CA GLY A 60 2.49 11.75 -7.31
C GLY A 60 2.57 10.67 -8.41
N ASN A 61 2.40 11.03 -9.70
CA ASN A 61 2.54 10.10 -10.81
C ASN A 61 4.01 9.92 -11.18
N ILE A 62 4.42 8.69 -11.40
CA ILE A 62 5.76 8.36 -11.92
C ILE A 62 5.73 8.64 -13.41
N THR A 63 6.39 9.73 -13.83
CA THR A 63 6.46 10.18 -15.23
C THR A 63 7.70 9.65 -15.94
N ASN A 64 8.74 9.29 -15.18
CA ASN A 64 9.95 8.65 -15.70
C ASN A 64 10.32 7.46 -14.81
N LEU A 65 9.90 6.27 -15.25
CA LEU A 65 10.08 5.03 -14.51
C LEU A 65 11.56 4.69 -14.33
N ASP A 66 12.37 4.82 -15.38
CA ASP A 66 13.79 4.46 -15.34
C ASP A 66 14.58 5.37 -14.40
N ALA A 67 14.38 6.69 -14.50
CA ALA A 67 15.04 7.64 -13.61
C ALA A 67 14.65 7.44 -12.14
N THR A 68 13.36 7.09 -11.90
CA THR A 68 12.86 6.79 -10.55
C THR A 68 13.46 5.48 -10.04
N ALA A 69 13.48 4.42 -10.85
CA ALA A 69 14.05 3.13 -10.49
C ALA A 69 15.58 3.22 -10.21
N ASP A 70 16.29 3.98 -11.02
CA ASP A 70 17.72 4.23 -10.79
C ASP A 70 17.96 4.98 -9.46
N THR A 71 17.07 5.92 -9.12
CA THR A 71 17.16 6.64 -7.85
C THR A 71 16.86 5.69 -6.67
N VAL A 72 15.85 4.83 -6.78
CA VAL A 72 15.56 3.79 -5.78
C VAL A 72 16.77 2.85 -5.61
N LYS A 73 17.39 2.43 -6.71
CA LYS A 73 18.58 1.59 -6.68
C LYS A 73 19.77 2.25 -5.99
N ARG A 74 20.02 3.55 -6.26
CA ARG A 74 21.05 4.33 -5.57
C ARG A 74 20.75 4.47 -4.08
N ALA A 75 19.49 4.79 -3.73
CA ALA A 75 19.03 4.87 -2.34
C ALA A 75 19.26 3.56 -1.60
N TYR A 76 18.85 2.43 -2.19
CA TYR A 76 19.03 1.11 -1.59
C TYR A 76 20.52 0.78 -1.37
N LYS A 77 21.38 1.08 -2.35
CA LYS A 77 22.83 0.89 -2.22
C LYS A 77 23.41 1.72 -1.06
N LYS A 78 22.96 2.98 -0.91
CA LYS A 78 23.39 3.86 0.18
C LYS A 78 22.85 3.40 1.55
N LEU A 79 21.63 2.88 1.59
CA LEU A 79 21.02 2.31 2.81
C LEU A 79 21.87 1.14 3.35
N GLY A 80 22.47 0.34 2.48
CA GLY A 80 23.33 -0.78 2.86
C GLY A 80 22.59 -1.92 3.55
N SER A 81 21.29 -2.03 3.33
CA SER A 81 20.45 -3.11 3.87
C SER A 81 20.61 -4.40 3.06
N ARG A 82 20.36 -5.55 3.72
CA ARG A 82 20.23 -6.85 3.06
C ARG A 82 18.78 -7.23 2.78
N ILE A 83 17.82 -6.48 3.34
CA ILE A 83 16.40 -6.70 3.17
C ILE A 83 16.00 -6.23 1.77
N LYS A 84 15.35 -7.09 1.00
CA LYS A 84 14.88 -6.75 -0.35
C LYS A 84 13.37 -6.49 -0.42
N ASN A 85 12.62 -6.92 0.59
CA ASN A 85 11.20 -6.65 0.64
C ASN A 85 10.97 -5.18 1.00
N VAL A 86 10.14 -4.50 0.23
CA VAL A 86 9.78 -3.11 0.48
C VAL A 86 8.27 -2.97 0.64
N ALA A 87 7.86 -2.14 1.58
CA ALA A 87 6.49 -1.65 1.72
C ALA A 87 6.41 -0.23 1.17
N MET A 88 5.42 0.02 0.33
CA MET A 88 5.17 1.32 -0.30
C MET A 88 3.73 1.74 -0.06
N ALA A 89 3.51 3.04 0.11
CA ALA A 89 2.18 3.63 0.13
C ALA A 89 1.90 4.40 -1.16
N LEU A 90 0.62 4.46 -1.53
CA LEU A 90 0.15 5.38 -2.56
C LEU A 90 -0.06 6.77 -1.96
N PRO A 91 0.17 7.86 -2.73
CA PRO A 91 -0.29 9.18 -2.33
C PRO A 91 -1.80 9.21 -2.11
N VAL A 92 -2.25 9.95 -1.09
CA VAL A 92 -3.68 10.06 -0.75
C VAL A 92 -4.54 10.48 -1.94
N ALA A 93 -4.00 11.35 -2.82
CA ALA A 93 -4.71 11.78 -4.03
C ALA A 93 -4.98 10.65 -5.05
N MET A 94 -4.36 9.49 -4.89
CA MET A 94 -4.55 8.32 -5.76
C MET A 94 -5.42 7.23 -5.14
N VAL A 95 -5.89 7.45 -3.92
CA VAL A 95 -6.70 6.49 -3.16
C VAL A 95 -8.06 7.09 -2.87
N ILE A 96 -9.11 6.40 -3.26
CA ILE A 96 -10.48 6.72 -2.88
C ILE A 96 -10.77 5.92 -1.62
N THR A 97 -11.15 6.60 -0.54
CA THR A 97 -11.57 5.93 0.69
C THR A 97 -13.01 6.26 1.01
N LYS A 98 -13.76 5.28 1.50
CA LYS A 98 -15.13 5.46 1.97
C LYS A 98 -15.42 4.53 3.14
N LYS A 99 -16.16 5.04 4.11
CA LYS A 99 -16.74 4.24 5.18
C LYS A 99 -18.17 3.87 4.82
N ILE A 100 -18.49 2.61 5.01
CA ILE A 100 -19.85 2.07 4.86
C ILE A 100 -20.21 1.28 6.10
N ILE A 101 -21.51 0.98 6.27
CA ILE A 101 -22.03 0.15 7.35
C ILE A 101 -22.59 -1.11 6.72
N LEU A 102 -22.15 -2.26 7.22
CA LEU A 102 -22.59 -3.58 6.77
C LEU A 102 -22.99 -4.46 7.97
N PRO A 103 -23.83 -5.49 7.77
CA PRO A 103 -24.10 -6.49 8.80
C PRO A 103 -22.82 -7.16 9.29
N GLY A 104 -22.61 -7.25 10.61
CA GLY A 104 -21.37 -7.76 11.21
C GLY A 104 -21.30 -9.29 11.31
N ASN A 105 -22.43 -9.99 11.20
CA ASN A 105 -22.54 -11.44 11.39
C ASN A 105 -22.50 -12.26 10.10
N GLN A 106 -21.92 -11.71 9.05
CA GLN A 106 -21.79 -12.37 7.74
C GLN A 106 -20.38 -12.94 7.52
N ARG A 107 -20.27 -13.87 6.56
CA ARG A 107 -18.98 -14.41 6.14
C ARG A 107 -18.19 -13.36 5.37
N GLU A 108 -16.89 -13.47 5.40
CA GLU A 108 -15.99 -12.55 4.68
C GLU A 108 -16.29 -12.49 3.17
N GLU A 109 -16.56 -13.64 2.54
CA GLU A 109 -16.93 -13.72 1.12
C GLU A 109 -18.22 -12.94 0.78
N ASP A 110 -19.22 -13.01 1.67
CA ASP A 110 -20.48 -12.28 1.50
C ASP A 110 -20.25 -10.76 1.68
N MET A 111 -19.33 -10.38 2.57
CA MET A 111 -18.92 -9.00 2.78
C MET A 111 -18.15 -8.45 1.57
N GLU A 112 -17.25 -9.23 0.97
CA GLU A 112 -16.53 -8.84 -0.26
C GLU A 112 -17.50 -8.47 -1.39
N ILE A 113 -18.53 -9.30 -1.61
CA ILE A 113 -19.56 -9.03 -2.63
C ILE A 113 -20.31 -7.73 -2.37
N GLN A 114 -20.68 -7.46 -1.10
CA GLN A 114 -21.37 -6.22 -0.74
C GLN A 114 -20.46 -5.00 -0.87
N VAL A 115 -19.17 -5.12 -0.46
CA VAL A 115 -18.18 -4.08 -0.63
C VAL A 115 -17.97 -3.73 -2.11
N GLU A 116 -17.88 -4.74 -2.99
CA GLU A 116 -17.76 -4.50 -4.45
C GLU A 116 -19.01 -3.79 -5.01
N ALA A 117 -20.22 -4.22 -4.60
CA ALA A 117 -21.46 -3.62 -5.04
C ALA A 117 -21.58 -2.16 -4.57
N GLU A 118 -21.23 -1.87 -3.32
CA GLU A 118 -21.20 -0.51 -2.79
C GLU A 118 -20.13 0.34 -3.48
N ALA A 119 -18.92 -0.19 -3.64
CA ALA A 119 -17.81 0.50 -4.28
C ALA A 119 -18.16 0.95 -5.71
N ASN A 120 -18.83 0.10 -6.49
CA ASN A 120 -19.22 0.37 -7.86
C ASN A 120 -20.17 1.59 -8.01
N GLN A 121 -20.83 2.02 -6.92
CA GLN A 121 -21.74 3.17 -6.97
C GLN A 121 -21.02 4.53 -6.94
N TYR A 122 -19.79 4.59 -6.41
CA TYR A 122 -19.08 5.87 -6.21
C TYR A 122 -17.66 5.89 -6.77
N ILE A 123 -17.10 4.75 -7.18
CA ILE A 123 -15.79 4.71 -7.85
C ILE A 123 -16.01 5.06 -9.33
N PRO A 124 -15.38 6.14 -9.84
CA PRO A 124 -15.60 6.62 -11.21
C PRO A 124 -14.77 5.87 -12.25
N PHE A 125 -14.41 4.62 -11.98
CA PHE A 125 -13.59 3.76 -12.84
C PHE A 125 -14.24 2.39 -12.97
N ALA A 126 -13.94 1.68 -14.06
CA ALA A 126 -14.38 0.30 -14.21
C ALA A 126 -13.72 -0.58 -13.14
N MET A 127 -14.48 -1.48 -12.52
CA MET A 127 -13.99 -2.29 -11.40
C MET A 127 -12.83 -3.22 -11.77
N ASP A 128 -12.71 -3.59 -13.05
CA ASP A 128 -11.58 -4.35 -13.58
C ASP A 128 -10.28 -3.53 -13.69
N GLU A 129 -10.37 -2.20 -13.66
CA GLU A 129 -9.22 -1.27 -13.64
C GLU A 129 -8.81 -0.84 -12.22
N VAL A 130 -9.52 -1.31 -11.18
CA VAL A 130 -9.34 -0.87 -9.79
C VAL A 130 -8.79 -2.00 -8.93
N ASN A 131 -7.84 -1.66 -8.06
CA ASN A 131 -7.54 -2.45 -6.87
C ASN A 131 -8.46 -1.94 -5.76
N LEU A 132 -9.21 -2.86 -5.17
CA LEU A 132 -10.14 -2.61 -4.07
C LEU A 132 -9.71 -3.45 -2.87
N ASP A 133 -9.70 -2.85 -1.70
CA ASP A 133 -9.48 -3.53 -0.42
C ASP A 133 -10.42 -2.94 0.64
N PHE A 134 -10.68 -3.68 1.72
CA PHE A 134 -11.49 -3.18 2.82
C PHE A 134 -11.01 -3.71 4.17
N GLN A 135 -11.36 -2.97 5.20
CA GLN A 135 -11.08 -3.34 6.58
C GLN A 135 -12.27 -3.03 7.48
N ILE A 136 -12.65 -3.98 8.33
CA ILE A 136 -13.59 -3.73 9.42
C ILE A 136 -12.89 -2.85 10.46
N ILE A 137 -13.44 -1.65 10.72
CA ILE A 137 -12.87 -0.70 11.67
C ILE A 137 -13.39 -0.99 13.09
N GLY A 138 -14.66 -1.39 13.20
CA GLY A 138 -15.29 -1.68 14.47
C GLY A 138 -16.82 -1.75 14.38
N PRO A 139 -17.51 -1.83 15.52
CA PRO A 139 -18.98 -1.79 15.55
C PRO A 139 -19.49 -0.47 15.00
N ALA A 140 -20.63 -0.52 14.30
CA ALA A 140 -21.30 0.69 13.85
C ALA A 140 -21.82 1.53 15.04
N PRO A 141 -21.81 2.87 14.96
CA PRO A 141 -22.16 3.74 16.09
C PRO A 141 -23.58 3.53 16.65
N ASN A 142 -24.51 3.08 15.82
CA ASN A 142 -25.94 3.00 16.14
C ASN A 142 -26.49 1.57 16.18
N SER A 143 -25.67 0.55 15.98
CA SER A 143 -26.10 -0.85 15.94
C SER A 143 -25.00 -1.80 16.36
N ALA A 144 -25.28 -2.68 17.30
CA ALA A 144 -24.35 -3.72 17.73
C ALA A 144 -24.24 -4.90 16.73
N GLU A 145 -25.22 -5.02 15.82
CA GLU A 145 -25.26 -6.08 14.80
C GLU A 145 -24.58 -5.68 13.51
N GLU A 146 -24.19 -4.41 13.37
CA GLU A 146 -23.54 -3.84 12.19
C GLU A 146 -22.11 -3.44 12.48
N VAL A 147 -21.29 -3.40 11.44
CA VAL A 147 -19.88 -2.98 11.50
C VAL A 147 -19.61 -1.84 10.54
N GLU A 148 -18.73 -0.95 10.96
CA GLU A 148 -18.16 0.08 10.11
C GLU A 148 -17.01 -0.53 9.31
N VAL A 149 -17.07 -0.43 7.98
CA VAL A 149 -16.09 -0.95 7.03
C VAL A 149 -15.45 0.21 6.28
N LEU A 150 -14.13 0.30 6.32
CA LEU A 150 -13.35 1.21 5.50
C LEU A 150 -13.05 0.52 4.17
N ILE A 151 -13.45 1.13 3.08
CA ILE A 151 -13.08 0.74 1.72
C ILE A 151 -11.94 1.64 1.27
N ALA A 152 -10.94 1.05 0.63
CA ALA A 152 -9.87 1.75 -0.06
C ALA A 152 -9.78 1.24 -1.50
N ALA A 153 -9.70 2.16 -2.45
CA ALA A 153 -9.63 1.84 -3.87
C ALA A 153 -8.61 2.71 -4.59
N SER A 154 -7.88 2.13 -5.52
CA SER A 154 -6.97 2.87 -6.41
C SER A 154 -6.94 2.25 -7.79
N ARG A 155 -6.55 3.01 -8.82
CA ARG A 155 -6.33 2.45 -10.16
C ARG A 155 -5.15 1.48 -10.13
N LYS A 156 -5.32 0.32 -10.77
CA LYS A 156 -4.27 -0.72 -10.87
C LYS A 156 -2.96 -0.18 -11.41
N GLU A 157 -3.03 0.64 -12.45
CA GLU A 157 -1.87 1.29 -13.09
C GLU A 157 -1.00 2.02 -12.05
N LYS A 158 -1.60 2.70 -11.04
CA LYS A 158 -0.84 3.46 -10.03
C LYS A 158 -0.07 2.57 -9.05
N VAL A 159 -0.60 1.39 -8.78
CA VAL A 159 0.09 0.34 -7.99
C VAL A 159 1.19 -0.29 -8.84
N GLU A 160 0.86 -0.65 -10.09
CA GLU A 160 1.78 -1.33 -11.03
C GLU A 160 3.02 -0.49 -11.32
N ASP A 161 2.88 0.82 -11.53
CA ASP A 161 4.02 1.74 -11.73
C ASP A 161 5.00 1.67 -10.57
N ARG A 162 4.53 1.67 -9.31
CA ARG A 162 5.38 1.60 -8.14
C ARG A 162 6.03 0.23 -7.98
N VAL A 163 5.28 -0.82 -8.24
CA VAL A 163 5.81 -2.20 -8.24
C VAL A 163 6.86 -2.37 -9.33
N ALA A 164 6.64 -1.79 -10.52
CA ALA A 164 7.60 -1.81 -11.62
C ALA A 164 8.91 -1.11 -11.24
N VAL A 165 8.83 0.08 -10.64
CA VAL A 165 10.02 0.81 -10.12
C VAL A 165 10.79 -0.04 -9.11
N ALA A 166 10.11 -0.63 -8.12
CA ALA A 166 10.74 -1.45 -7.12
C ALA A 166 11.43 -2.68 -7.74
N LYS A 167 10.74 -3.39 -8.65
CA LYS A 167 11.28 -4.56 -9.37
C LYS A 167 12.50 -4.20 -10.21
N THR A 168 12.44 -3.12 -10.98
CA THR A 168 13.55 -2.63 -11.81
C THR A 168 14.75 -2.25 -10.94
N ALA A 169 14.52 -1.73 -9.74
CA ALA A 169 15.58 -1.44 -8.77
C ALA A 169 16.12 -2.70 -8.05
N GLY A 170 15.60 -3.89 -8.33
CA GLY A 170 16.01 -5.17 -7.73
C GLY A 170 15.41 -5.42 -6.35
N GLN A 171 14.28 -4.75 -6.02
CA GLN A 171 13.51 -4.93 -4.80
C GLN A 171 12.29 -5.83 -5.04
N ILE A 172 11.79 -6.47 -3.99
CA ILE A 172 10.52 -7.21 -4.01
C ILE A 172 9.46 -6.28 -3.39
N GLY A 173 8.77 -5.53 -4.26
CA GLY A 173 7.77 -4.56 -3.84
C GLY A 173 6.49 -5.24 -3.37
N ARG A 174 5.97 -4.80 -2.20
CA ARG A 174 4.57 -4.96 -1.79
C ARG A 174 3.99 -3.56 -1.66
N ALA A 175 3.05 -3.21 -2.54
CA ALA A 175 2.30 -1.97 -2.40
C ALA A 175 1.10 -2.23 -1.50
N HIS A 176 0.90 -1.38 -0.50
CA HIS A 176 -0.32 -1.34 0.30
C HIS A 176 -1.16 -0.13 -0.14
N VAL A 177 -2.43 -0.35 -0.33
CA VAL A 177 -3.41 0.71 -0.58
C VAL A 177 -3.90 1.27 0.74
#